data_c8fa61d283677efe297964f514b2b5cf
#
_entry.id   c8fa61d283677efe297964f514b2b5cf
#
_cell.length_a   1.000
_cell.length_b   1.000
_cell.length_c   1.000
_cell.angle_alpha   90.00
_cell.angle_beta   90.00
_cell.angle_gamma   90.00
#
_symmetry.space_group_name_H-M   'P 1'
#
loop_
_entity.id
_entity.type
_entity.pdbx_description
1 polymer ?
#
loop_
_entity_poly.entity_id
_entity_poly.type
_entity_poly.pdbx_seq_one_letter_code
_entity_poly.pdbx_strand_id
1 'polypeptide(L)'
;MAALSSPRNAAPAPATPASAGSDAASSLPGVPPWLLLAPILAFLAVLAAATLTVLRMSVGVSGDEWRTFTLQNYVDLADPYFTKSLWLTLRLAFQSMVCAVLLAIPVALAMARTESRLARRLMLAGVLLPLLVNLLLQGYGWLVMLGPAGLLNRALLAAGVVDRPLQLLYREHGVLLGLIQTAFPLAVLPLSSALRAVSRAYDEAAATLGASRWQTLRHVTLPLAMPGLVSGALLVFAYNASAFAVPLLLGGRRVPMLAVLVHDQVAPLLDWPAASASGVVLMAATLVVMAVSQRLVRTLQRAGEVNR
;
A
#
# COMPACT_ATOMS: atom_id res chain seq x y z
N MET A 1 -32.85 -87.15 16.40
CA MET A 1 -32.81 -86.57 15.06
C MET A 1 -32.13 -85.28 15.16
N ALA A 2 -30.95 -85.11 14.57
CA ALA A 2 -30.05 -84.02 14.64
C ALA A 2 -30.43 -82.96 13.68
N ALA A 3 -30.38 -81.70 14.08
CA ALA A 3 -30.38 -80.54 13.19
C ALA A 3 -29.10 -79.74 13.44
N LEU A 4 -28.25 -79.76 12.43
CA LEU A 4 -26.98 -79.08 12.35
C LEU A 4 -27.20 -77.54 12.26
N SER A 5 -26.67 -76.78 13.20
CA SER A 5 -26.55 -75.35 13.13
C SER A 5 -25.25 -74.99 12.43
N SER A 6 -25.35 -74.38 11.24
CA SER A 6 -24.28 -73.80 10.47
C SER A 6 -23.72 -72.56 11.13
N PRO A 7 -22.40 -72.30 11.18
CA PRO A 7 -21.85 -71.08 11.69
C PRO A 7 -21.98 -69.90 10.62
N ARG A 8 -22.57 -68.81 11.05
CA ARG A 8 -22.62 -67.57 10.26
C ARG A 8 -21.21 -67.00 10.02
N ASN A 9 -20.82 -66.91 8.78
CA ASN A 9 -19.69 -66.12 8.30
C ASN A 9 -19.83 -64.67 8.76
N ALA A 10 -18.99 -64.26 9.67
CA ALA A 10 -18.82 -62.85 9.99
C ALA A 10 -18.04 -62.21 8.84
N ALA A 11 -18.66 -61.21 8.19
CA ALA A 11 -18.01 -60.39 7.21
C ALA A 11 -16.86 -59.56 7.85
N PRO A 12 -15.69 -59.40 7.21
CA PRO A 12 -14.63 -58.59 7.75
C PRO A 12 -15.06 -57.15 7.81
N ALA A 13 -14.78 -56.47 8.94
CA ALA A 13 -14.99 -55.03 9.13
C ALA A 13 -14.25 -54.21 8.03
N PRO A 14 -14.84 -53.11 7.52
CA PRO A 14 -14.16 -52.28 6.58
C PRO A 14 -12.89 -51.73 7.22
N ALA A 15 -11.76 -51.95 6.56
CA ALA A 15 -10.48 -51.37 6.91
C ALA A 15 -10.60 -49.83 6.91
N THR A 16 -10.36 -49.22 8.05
CA THR A 16 -10.16 -47.78 8.17
C THR A 16 -9.08 -47.35 7.17
N PRO A 17 -9.33 -46.37 6.31
CA PRO A 17 -8.26 -45.83 5.47
C PRO A 17 -7.18 -45.24 6.40
N ALA A 18 -6.01 -45.83 6.35
CA ALA A 18 -4.82 -45.31 6.98
C ALA A 18 -4.66 -43.85 6.56
N SER A 19 -4.41 -42.97 7.52
CA SER A 19 -4.08 -41.58 7.37
C SER A 19 -2.72 -41.40 6.66
N ALA A 20 -2.67 -41.79 5.38
CA ALA A 20 -1.55 -41.52 4.49
C ALA A 20 -1.78 -40.18 3.78
N GLY A 21 -1.50 -39.10 4.48
CA GLY A 21 -1.76 -37.77 3.88
C GLY A 21 -1.14 -36.57 4.56
N SER A 22 -0.18 -36.74 5.48
CA SER A 22 0.49 -35.55 6.07
C SER A 22 2.00 -35.47 5.86
N ASP A 23 2.64 -36.45 5.25
CA ASP A 23 4.12 -36.50 5.12
C ASP A 23 4.64 -36.24 3.69
N ALA A 24 3.79 -35.76 2.77
CA ALA A 24 4.21 -35.38 1.42
C ALA A 24 4.56 -33.89 1.30
N ALA A 25 4.99 -33.22 2.36
CA ALA A 25 5.84 -32.07 2.23
C ALA A 25 7.22 -32.60 1.85
N SER A 26 7.43 -32.87 0.54
CA SER A 26 8.69 -33.32 -0.04
C SER A 26 9.80 -32.36 0.39
N SER A 27 10.51 -32.72 1.46
CA SER A 27 11.85 -32.27 1.71
C SER A 27 12.65 -32.65 0.49
N LEU A 28 13.12 -31.67 -0.27
CA LEU A 28 14.12 -31.90 -1.33
C LEU A 28 15.27 -32.65 -0.66
N PRO A 29 15.56 -33.90 -1.05
CA PRO A 29 16.54 -34.72 -0.34
C PRO A 29 17.92 -34.09 -0.53
N GLY A 30 18.51 -33.63 0.57
CA GLY A 30 19.90 -33.20 0.65
C GLY A 30 20.17 -31.70 0.71
N VAL A 31 19.17 -30.83 0.58
CA VAL A 31 19.42 -29.38 0.70
C VAL A 31 19.04 -28.90 2.10
N PRO A 32 19.99 -28.47 2.93
CA PRO A 32 19.67 -27.97 4.26
C PRO A 32 18.76 -26.73 4.17
N PRO A 33 17.75 -26.56 5.02
CA PRO A 33 16.73 -25.51 4.91
C PRO A 33 17.33 -24.10 4.96
N TRP A 34 18.48 -23.91 5.58
CA TRP A 34 19.20 -22.62 5.59
C TRP A 34 19.76 -22.24 4.21
N LEU A 35 20.10 -23.21 3.35
CA LEU A 35 20.56 -22.95 1.99
C LEU A 35 19.43 -22.42 1.10
N LEU A 36 18.20 -22.84 1.33
CA LEU A 36 17.00 -22.32 0.66
C LEU A 36 16.70 -20.87 1.10
N LEU A 37 17.08 -20.52 2.33
CA LEU A 37 16.94 -19.15 2.85
C LEU A 37 18.13 -18.24 2.47
N ALA A 38 19.26 -18.80 2.01
CA ALA A 38 20.46 -18.04 1.71
C ALA A 38 20.25 -16.85 0.75
N PRO A 39 19.51 -16.97 -0.37
CA PRO A 39 19.29 -15.84 -1.27
C PRO A 39 18.46 -14.72 -0.61
N ILE A 40 17.48 -15.08 0.23
CA ILE A 40 16.68 -14.10 0.98
C ILE A 40 17.54 -13.42 2.05
N LEU A 41 18.35 -14.19 2.78
CA LEU A 41 19.26 -13.63 3.80
C LEU A 41 20.32 -12.73 3.17
N ALA A 42 20.89 -13.12 2.03
CA ALA A 42 21.85 -12.29 1.30
C ALA A 42 21.23 -10.96 0.86
N PHE A 43 20.01 -11.01 0.28
CA PHE A 43 19.27 -9.81 -0.09
C PHE A 43 18.99 -8.90 1.12
N LEU A 44 18.51 -9.47 2.23
CA LEU A 44 18.24 -8.72 3.47
C LEU A 44 19.54 -8.14 4.06
N ALA A 45 20.66 -8.84 3.97
CA ALA A 45 21.97 -8.33 4.43
C ALA A 45 22.43 -7.13 3.60
N VAL A 46 22.27 -7.17 2.27
CA VAL A 46 22.58 -6.02 1.39
C VAL A 46 21.67 -4.83 1.72
N LEU A 47 20.37 -5.07 1.90
CA LEU A 47 19.42 -4.02 2.26
C LEU A 47 19.74 -3.40 3.63
N ALA A 48 20.07 -4.24 4.62
CA ALA A 48 20.48 -3.79 5.94
C ALA A 48 21.79 -2.98 5.87
N ALA A 49 22.78 -3.44 5.11
CA ALA A 49 24.02 -2.71 4.90
C ALA A 49 23.79 -1.33 4.26
N ALA A 50 22.95 -1.25 3.22
CA ALA A 50 22.57 0.02 2.60
C ALA A 50 21.90 0.97 3.61
N THR A 51 20.96 0.45 4.42
CA THR A 51 20.27 1.25 5.44
C THR A 51 21.24 1.73 6.53
N LEU A 52 22.13 0.86 7.00
CA LEU A 52 23.16 1.22 7.96
C LEU A 52 24.14 2.27 7.41
N THR A 53 24.46 2.19 6.11
CA THR A 53 25.26 3.19 5.42
C THR A 53 24.59 4.56 5.48
N VAL A 54 23.30 4.66 5.12
CA VAL A 54 22.53 5.90 5.20
C VAL A 54 22.47 6.42 6.64
N LEU A 55 22.21 5.55 7.62
CA LEU A 55 22.23 5.92 9.04
C LEU A 55 23.59 6.44 9.48
N ARG A 56 24.69 5.81 9.03
CA ARG A 56 26.04 6.27 9.34
C ARG A 56 26.36 7.62 8.68
N MET A 57 25.94 7.81 7.42
CA MET A 57 26.11 9.08 6.72
C MET A 57 25.33 10.22 7.39
N SER A 58 24.16 9.96 7.92
CA SER A 58 23.31 10.99 8.54
C SER A 58 23.96 11.67 9.76
N VAL A 59 24.91 11.03 10.40
CA VAL A 59 25.72 11.55 11.52
C VAL A 59 27.16 11.88 11.12
N GLY A 60 27.45 11.98 9.82
CA GLY A 60 28.75 12.34 9.27
C GLY A 60 28.84 13.81 8.91
N VAL A 61 30.05 14.26 8.57
CA VAL A 61 30.34 15.60 8.04
C VAL A 61 30.62 15.51 6.55
N SER A 62 30.14 16.46 5.76
CA SER A 62 30.41 16.54 4.32
C SER A 62 31.92 16.69 4.08
N GLY A 63 32.47 15.84 3.21
CA GLY A 63 33.91 15.87 2.85
C GLY A 63 34.88 15.15 3.80
N ASP A 64 34.44 14.59 4.92
CA ASP A 64 35.33 13.94 5.93
C ASP A 64 35.28 12.41 5.90
N GLU A 65 35.02 11.79 4.74
CA GLU A 65 35.10 10.33 4.52
C GLU A 65 34.65 9.45 5.70
N TRP A 66 33.59 9.87 6.46
CA TRP A 66 32.98 9.10 7.53
C TRP A 66 33.78 9.03 8.87
N ARG A 67 34.80 9.85 9.04
CA ARG A 67 35.66 9.79 10.23
C ARG A 67 35.05 10.46 11.44
N THR A 68 34.34 11.57 11.24
CA THR A 68 33.74 12.34 12.33
C THR A 68 32.27 11.98 12.55
N PHE A 69 31.86 12.12 13.81
CA PHE A 69 30.47 12.03 14.23
C PHE A 69 29.92 13.40 14.61
N THR A 70 28.79 13.79 14.01
CA THR A 70 28.12 15.03 14.36
C THR A 70 26.59 14.81 14.36
N LEU A 71 25.90 15.51 15.24
CA LEU A 71 24.45 15.63 15.21
C LEU A 71 24.01 16.97 14.58
N GLN A 72 24.97 17.75 14.05
CA GLN A 72 24.67 19.06 13.46
C GLN A 72 23.66 18.97 12.33
N ASN A 73 23.73 17.93 11.48
CA ASN A 73 22.74 17.73 10.41
C ASN A 73 21.31 17.68 10.94
N TYR A 74 21.09 17.07 12.11
CA TYR A 74 19.74 17.00 12.73
C TYR A 74 19.33 18.32 13.38
N VAL A 75 20.28 19.09 13.89
CA VAL A 75 20.03 20.44 14.42
C VAL A 75 19.64 21.37 13.28
N ASP A 76 20.34 21.28 12.14
CA ASP A 76 20.07 22.07 10.93
C ASP A 76 18.69 21.74 10.30
N LEU A 77 18.17 20.51 10.51
CA LEU A 77 16.81 20.12 10.13
C LEU A 77 15.71 20.80 10.98
N ALA A 78 16.05 21.48 12.09
CA ALA A 78 15.09 22.29 12.83
C ALA A 78 14.65 23.58 12.07
N ASP A 79 15.15 23.78 10.84
CA ASP A 79 14.75 24.86 9.97
C ASP A 79 13.25 24.82 9.62
N PRO A 80 12.55 25.97 9.66
CA PRO A 80 11.14 26.08 9.30
C PRO A 80 10.78 25.53 7.92
N TYR A 81 11.70 25.64 6.94
CA TYR A 81 11.47 25.11 5.59
C TYR A 81 11.41 23.59 5.57
N PHE A 82 12.32 22.91 6.28
CA PHE A 82 12.31 21.45 6.42
C PHE A 82 11.04 20.97 7.13
N THR A 83 10.71 21.58 8.27
CA THR A 83 9.51 21.22 9.05
C THR A 83 8.23 21.37 8.22
N LYS A 84 8.12 22.45 7.45
CA LYS A 84 7.01 22.68 6.53
C LYS A 84 6.94 21.61 5.43
N SER A 85 8.10 21.24 4.86
CA SER A 85 8.19 20.20 3.82
C SER A 85 7.83 18.82 4.36
N LEU A 86 8.25 18.47 5.56
CA LEU A 86 7.88 17.24 6.26
C LEU A 86 6.37 17.18 6.50
N TRP A 87 5.80 18.25 7.08
CA TRP A 87 4.36 18.34 7.32
C TRP A 87 3.55 18.24 6.03
N LEU A 88 3.97 18.96 4.98
CA LEU A 88 3.34 18.91 3.66
C LEU A 88 3.36 17.49 3.09
N THR A 89 4.49 16.79 3.21
CA THR A 89 4.64 15.41 2.74
C THR A 89 3.69 14.47 3.46
N LEU A 90 3.67 14.50 4.79
CA LEU A 90 2.78 13.63 5.59
C LEU A 90 1.31 13.95 5.33
N ARG A 91 0.96 15.25 5.22
CA ARG A 91 -0.41 15.69 4.92
C ARG A 91 -0.87 15.22 3.53
N LEU A 92 -0.07 15.42 2.48
CA LEU A 92 -0.42 14.98 1.13
C LEU A 92 -0.46 13.46 1.02
N ALA A 93 0.47 12.74 1.67
CA ALA A 93 0.44 11.27 1.75
C ALA A 93 -0.84 10.77 2.45
N PHE A 94 -1.25 11.42 3.53
CA PHE A 94 -2.49 11.08 4.25
C PHE A 94 -3.73 11.41 3.42
N GLN A 95 -3.80 12.59 2.81
CA GLN A 95 -4.93 12.98 1.96
C GLN A 95 -5.08 12.05 0.75
N SER A 96 -3.97 11.75 0.08
CA SER A 96 -3.98 10.81 -1.06
C SER A 96 -4.36 9.40 -0.65
N MET A 97 -3.93 8.93 0.53
CA MET A 97 -4.35 7.66 1.11
C MET A 97 -5.87 7.61 1.31
N VAL A 98 -6.44 8.62 1.97
CA VAL A 98 -7.90 8.68 2.21
C VAL A 98 -8.67 8.67 0.90
N CYS A 99 -8.28 9.53 -0.05
CA CYS A 99 -8.94 9.60 -1.36
C CYS A 99 -8.80 8.29 -2.15
N ALA A 100 -7.59 7.71 -2.20
CA ALA A 100 -7.35 6.46 -2.92
C ALA A 100 -8.16 5.29 -2.32
N VAL A 101 -8.23 5.19 -0.98
CA VAL A 101 -9.01 4.15 -0.30
C VAL A 101 -10.51 4.31 -0.56
N LEU A 102 -11.04 5.53 -0.47
CA LEU A 102 -12.46 5.81 -0.76
C LEU A 102 -12.82 5.44 -2.20
N LEU A 103 -11.97 5.79 -3.16
CA LEU A 103 -12.15 5.42 -4.57
C LEU A 103 -11.93 3.92 -4.82
N ALA A 104 -11.10 3.25 -4.03
CA ALA A 104 -10.84 1.83 -4.14
C ALA A 104 -12.03 0.96 -3.69
N ILE A 105 -12.87 1.43 -2.75
CA ILE A 105 -13.99 0.66 -2.22
C ILE A 105 -14.95 0.19 -3.34
N PRO A 106 -15.52 1.06 -4.19
CA PRO A 106 -16.43 0.62 -5.24
C PRO A 106 -15.75 -0.28 -6.27
N VAL A 107 -14.49 0.00 -6.64
CA VAL A 107 -13.76 -0.79 -7.62
C VAL A 107 -13.41 -2.17 -7.06
N ALA A 108 -12.90 -2.24 -5.83
CA ALA A 108 -12.59 -3.51 -5.16
C ALA A 108 -13.84 -4.36 -4.96
N LEU A 109 -14.98 -3.73 -4.60
CA LEU A 109 -16.26 -4.42 -4.45
C LEU A 109 -16.74 -4.99 -5.80
N ALA A 110 -16.69 -4.21 -6.88
CA ALA A 110 -17.01 -4.67 -8.22
C ALA A 110 -16.12 -5.86 -8.63
N MET A 111 -14.79 -5.77 -8.39
CA MET A 111 -13.86 -6.86 -8.69
C MET A 111 -14.10 -8.11 -7.84
N ALA A 112 -14.53 -7.95 -6.59
CA ALA A 112 -14.77 -9.08 -5.68
C ALA A 112 -16.09 -9.80 -6.01
N ARG A 113 -17.13 -9.07 -6.44
CA ARG A 113 -18.48 -9.57 -6.61
C ARG A 113 -18.83 -9.96 -8.06
N THR A 114 -18.02 -9.54 -9.05
CA THR A 114 -18.28 -9.87 -10.45
C THR A 114 -18.08 -11.36 -10.72
N GLU A 115 -19.02 -11.97 -11.42
CA GLU A 115 -18.97 -13.39 -11.84
C GLU A 115 -18.26 -13.56 -13.17
N SER A 116 -18.30 -12.54 -14.03
CA SER A 116 -17.65 -12.55 -15.33
C SER A 116 -16.11 -12.56 -15.18
N ARG A 117 -15.47 -13.63 -15.64
CA ARG A 117 -14.01 -13.73 -15.67
C ARG A 117 -13.36 -12.66 -16.54
N LEU A 118 -14.02 -12.31 -17.66
CA LEU A 118 -13.52 -11.28 -18.58
C LEU A 118 -13.60 -9.89 -17.92
N ALA A 119 -14.73 -9.52 -17.34
CA ALA A 119 -14.90 -8.24 -16.66
C ALA A 119 -13.88 -8.09 -15.52
N ARG A 120 -13.65 -9.14 -14.73
CA ARG A 120 -12.64 -9.14 -13.67
C ARG A 120 -11.21 -8.95 -14.21
N ARG A 121 -10.85 -9.63 -15.32
CA ARG A 121 -9.54 -9.47 -15.97
C ARG A 121 -9.35 -8.04 -16.49
N LEU A 122 -10.36 -7.46 -17.11
CA LEU A 122 -10.31 -6.08 -17.62
C LEU A 122 -10.18 -5.06 -16.48
N MET A 123 -10.96 -5.22 -15.39
CA MET A 123 -10.82 -4.36 -14.20
C MET A 123 -9.42 -4.50 -13.60
N LEU A 124 -8.91 -5.71 -13.45
CA LEU A 124 -7.57 -5.96 -12.93
C LEU A 124 -6.49 -5.33 -13.82
N ALA A 125 -6.58 -5.50 -15.13
CA ALA A 125 -5.67 -4.89 -16.09
C ALA A 125 -5.69 -3.34 -15.99
N GLY A 126 -6.89 -2.73 -15.91
CA GLY A 126 -7.04 -1.29 -15.74
C GLY A 126 -6.46 -0.78 -14.42
N VAL A 127 -6.66 -1.52 -13.31
CA VAL A 127 -6.08 -1.19 -12.01
C VAL A 127 -4.57 -1.34 -12.01
N LEU A 128 -4.01 -2.35 -12.68
CA LEU A 128 -2.57 -2.59 -12.74
C LEU A 128 -1.84 -1.67 -13.73
N LEU A 129 -2.56 -1.09 -14.69
CA LEU A 129 -1.96 -0.25 -15.74
C LEU A 129 -1.00 0.82 -15.21
N PRO A 130 -1.33 1.58 -14.14
CA PRO A 130 -0.42 2.56 -13.56
C PRO A 130 0.89 1.96 -13.05
N LEU A 131 0.90 0.72 -12.56
CA LEU A 131 2.11 0.05 -12.09
C LEU A 131 3.01 -0.43 -13.23
N LEU A 132 2.45 -0.66 -14.42
CA LEU A 132 3.18 -1.13 -15.59
C LEU A 132 3.78 0.01 -16.41
N VAL A 133 3.21 1.20 -16.32
CA VAL A 133 3.70 2.38 -17.05
C VAL A 133 4.83 3.04 -16.27
N ASN A 134 5.89 3.43 -16.96
CA ASN A 134 6.99 4.16 -16.35
C ASN A 134 6.50 5.42 -15.64
N LEU A 135 6.94 5.65 -14.39
CA LEU A 135 6.47 6.73 -13.53
C LEU A 135 6.74 8.12 -14.11
N LEU A 136 7.87 8.32 -14.83
CA LEU A 136 8.16 9.59 -15.49
C LEU A 136 7.19 9.83 -16.66
N LEU A 137 6.91 8.79 -17.45
CA LEU A 137 5.93 8.90 -18.54
C LEU A 137 4.53 9.24 -18.01
N GLN A 138 4.12 8.65 -16.90
CA GLN A 138 2.87 9.03 -16.21
C GLN A 138 2.91 10.50 -15.79
N GLY A 139 4.01 10.97 -15.20
CA GLY A 139 4.19 12.35 -14.79
C GLY A 139 4.07 13.32 -15.96
N TYR A 140 4.70 13.02 -17.10
CA TYR A 140 4.55 13.80 -18.33
C TYR A 140 3.11 13.80 -18.86
N GLY A 141 2.43 12.65 -18.81
CA GLY A 141 1.01 12.56 -19.14
C GLY A 141 0.15 13.50 -18.29
N TRP A 142 0.42 13.55 -16.99
CA TRP A 142 -0.23 14.49 -16.08
C TRP A 142 0.11 15.95 -16.37
N LEU A 143 1.36 16.30 -16.72
CA LEU A 143 1.74 17.65 -17.13
C LEU A 143 0.89 18.12 -18.30
N VAL A 144 0.70 17.26 -19.31
CA VAL A 144 -0.14 17.58 -20.48
C VAL A 144 -1.62 17.69 -20.10
N MET A 145 -2.12 16.78 -19.25
CA MET A 145 -3.53 16.77 -18.85
C MET A 145 -3.92 17.96 -17.97
N LEU A 146 -3.07 18.31 -16.98
CA LEU A 146 -3.35 19.34 -15.98
C LEU A 146 -2.90 20.75 -16.41
N GLY A 147 -2.23 20.89 -17.56
CA GLY A 147 -1.80 22.18 -18.11
C GLY A 147 -2.98 23.14 -18.33
N PRO A 148 -2.72 24.46 -18.44
CA PRO A 148 -3.78 25.44 -18.69
C PRO A 148 -4.60 25.15 -19.95
N ALA A 149 -3.95 24.66 -21.02
CA ALA A 149 -4.58 24.21 -22.27
C ALA A 149 -4.80 22.68 -22.31
N GLY A 150 -4.65 21.99 -21.17
CA GLY A 150 -4.75 20.55 -21.06
C GLY A 150 -6.18 20.03 -21.19
N LEU A 151 -6.27 18.71 -21.41
CA LEU A 151 -7.55 18.03 -21.65
C LEU A 151 -8.55 18.27 -20.51
N LEU A 152 -8.11 18.24 -19.26
CA LEU A 152 -8.98 18.43 -18.09
C LEU A 152 -9.59 19.85 -18.09
N ASN A 153 -8.78 20.88 -18.30
CA ASN A 153 -9.26 22.25 -18.35
C ASN A 153 -10.20 22.48 -19.54
N ARG A 154 -9.90 21.93 -20.72
CA ARG A 154 -10.79 22.00 -21.88
C ARG A 154 -12.14 21.34 -21.61
N ALA A 155 -12.15 20.16 -20.97
CA ALA A 155 -13.39 19.46 -20.63
C ALA A 155 -14.22 20.26 -19.61
N LEU A 156 -13.61 20.83 -18.57
CA LEU A 156 -14.30 21.64 -17.55
C LEU A 156 -14.89 22.92 -18.13
N LEU A 157 -14.16 23.61 -19.02
CA LEU A 157 -14.65 24.80 -19.74
C LEU A 157 -15.80 24.45 -20.69
N ALA A 158 -15.67 23.35 -21.47
CA ALA A 158 -16.71 22.92 -22.38
C ALA A 158 -17.99 22.48 -21.66
N ALA A 159 -17.86 21.91 -20.44
CA ALA A 159 -18.99 21.54 -19.59
C ALA A 159 -19.60 22.73 -18.82
N GLY A 160 -19.04 23.93 -18.94
CA GLY A 160 -19.51 25.13 -18.22
C GLY A 160 -19.33 25.06 -16.69
N VAL A 161 -18.46 24.18 -16.22
CA VAL A 161 -18.17 24.01 -14.76
C VAL A 161 -17.27 25.13 -14.24
N VAL A 162 -16.42 25.67 -15.10
CA VAL A 162 -15.50 26.77 -14.78
C VAL A 162 -15.49 27.79 -15.91
N ASP A 163 -15.31 29.09 -15.58
CA ASP A 163 -15.25 30.20 -16.54
C ASP A 163 -13.83 30.47 -17.07
N ARG A 164 -12.83 29.91 -16.40
CA ARG A 164 -11.41 30.08 -16.74
C ARG A 164 -10.60 28.83 -16.38
N PRO A 165 -9.46 28.58 -17.05
CA PRO A 165 -8.63 27.43 -16.76
C PRO A 165 -8.17 27.41 -15.30
N LEU A 166 -8.31 26.24 -14.65
CA LEU A 166 -7.81 26.02 -13.30
C LEU A 166 -6.29 25.88 -13.33
N GLN A 167 -5.63 26.50 -12.38
CA GLN A 167 -4.19 26.32 -12.15
C GLN A 167 -3.95 25.07 -11.31
N LEU A 168 -3.88 23.92 -11.95
CA LEU A 168 -3.66 22.62 -11.29
C LEU A 168 -2.17 22.26 -11.22
N LEU A 169 -1.37 22.63 -12.23
CA LEU A 169 0.07 22.42 -12.23
C LEU A 169 0.75 23.31 -11.19
N TYR A 170 1.81 22.76 -10.59
CA TYR A 170 2.61 23.42 -9.54
C TYR A 170 1.77 23.84 -8.33
N ARG A 171 0.71 23.08 -8.07
CA ARG A 171 -0.18 23.21 -6.90
C ARG A 171 -0.36 21.86 -6.22
N GLU A 172 -0.70 21.90 -4.94
CA GLU A 172 -0.94 20.70 -4.13
C GLU A 172 -2.01 19.78 -4.74
N HIS A 173 -3.06 20.35 -5.33
CA HIS A 173 -4.13 19.58 -5.97
C HIS A 173 -3.66 18.74 -7.15
N GLY A 174 -2.76 19.27 -7.99
CA GLY A 174 -2.18 18.51 -9.09
C GLY A 174 -1.30 17.37 -8.60
N VAL A 175 -0.46 17.63 -7.58
CA VAL A 175 0.35 16.58 -6.92
C VAL A 175 -0.55 15.52 -6.31
N LEU A 176 -1.60 15.93 -5.60
CA LEU A 176 -2.55 15.02 -4.96
C LEU A 176 -3.21 14.07 -5.97
N LEU A 177 -3.65 14.58 -7.13
CA LEU A 177 -4.23 13.76 -8.20
C LEU A 177 -3.24 12.71 -8.71
N GLY A 178 -2.00 13.12 -8.97
CA GLY A 178 -0.95 12.20 -9.40
C GLY A 178 -0.64 11.12 -8.34
N LEU A 179 -0.55 11.51 -7.05
CA LEU A 179 -0.32 10.58 -5.95
C LEU A 179 -1.46 9.57 -5.79
N ILE A 180 -2.72 10.00 -5.91
CA ILE A 180 -3.88 9.12 -5.87
C ILE A 180 -3.80 8.08 -6.98
N GLN A 181 -3.57 8.53 -8.20
CA GLN A 181 -3.57 7.65 -9.37
C GLN A 181 -2.44 6.61 -9.33
N THR A 182 -1.21 7.02 -8.98
CA THR A 182 -0.06 6.11 -8.95
C THR A 182 -0.17 5.06 -7.84
N ALA A 183 -0.73 5.42 -6.68
CA ALA A 183 -0.90 4.53 -5.54
C ALA A 183 -2.23 3.76 -5.54
N PHE A 184 -3.17 4.09 -6.42
CA PHE A 184 -4.51 3.48 -6.47
C PHE A 184 -4.52 1.95 -6.47
N PRO A 185 -3.66 1.25 -7.25
CA PRO A 185 -3.60 -0.20 -7.22
C PRO A 185 -3.27 -0.79 -5.85
N LEU A 186 -2.44 -0.09 -5.06
CA LEU A 186 -2.03 -0.51 -3.72
C LEU A 186 -3.20 -0.47 -2.73
N ALA A 187 -4.21 0.36 -2.97
CA ALA A 187 -5.46 0.34 -2.20
C ALA A 187 -6.41 -0.76 -2.68
N VAL A 188 -6.58 -0.92 -4.00
CA VAL A 188 -7.57 -1.82 -4.58
C VAL A 188 -7.24 -3.30 -4.37
N LEU A 189 -5.96 -3.69 -4.55
CA LEU A 189 -5.57 -5.10 -4.54
C LEU A 189 -5.79 -5.78 -3.17
N PRO A 190 -5.27 -5.25 -2.05
CA PRO A 190 -5.50 -5.86 -0.73
C PRO A 190 -6.98 -5.85 -0.36
N LEU A 191 -7.69 -4.75 -0.64
CA LEU A 191 -9.10 -4.63 -0.34
C LEU A 191 -9.94 -5.61 -1.16
N SER A 192 -9.68 -5.76 -2.46
CA SER A 192 -10.39 -6.72 -3.31
C SER A 192 -10.14 -8.17 -2.88
N SER A 193 -8.93 -8.49 -2.41
CA SER A 193 -8.59 -9.80 -1.87
C SER A 193 -9.34 -10.09 -0.58
N ALA A 194 -9.36 -9.15 0.36
CA ALA A 194 -10.11 -9.27 1.60
C ALA A 194 -11.63 -9.40 1.36
N LEU A 195 -12.19 -8.59 0.46
CA LEU A 195 -13.62 -8.68 0.09
C LEU A 195 -14.00 -10.03 -0.54
N ARG A 196 -13.09 -10.67 -1.26
CA ARG A 196 -13.33 -12.03 -1.80
C ARG A 196 -13.32 -13.10 -0.72
N ALA A 197 -12.56 -12.92 0.34
CA ALA A 197 -12.53 -13.84 1.48
C ALA A 197 -13.81 -13.78 2.31
N VAL A 198 -14.59 -12.70 2.22
CA VAL A 198 -15.91 -12.59 2.87
C VAL A 198 -16.92 -13.44 2.12
N SER A 199 -17.47 -14.46 2.80
CA SER A 199 -18.48 -15.36 2.24
C SER A 199 -19.76 -14.60 1.85
N ARG A 200 -20.34 -14.95 0.71
CA ARG A 200 -21.66 -14.43 0.28
C ARG A 200 -22.79 -14.80 1.23
N ALA A 201 -22.63 -15.88 2.01
CA ALA A 201 -23.62 -16.29 2.99
C ALA A 201 -23.91 -15.18 4.03
N TYR A 202 -22.94 -14.32 4.36
CA TYR A 202 -23.19 -13.16 5.22
C TYR A 202 -24.10 -12.13 4.58
N ASP A 203 -23.95 -11.90 3.27
CA ASP A 203 -24.80 -10.97 2.52
C ASP A 203 -26.25 -11.52 2.43
N GLU A 204 -26.40 -12.82 2.20
CA GLU A 204 -27.68 -13.54 2.15
C GLU A 204 -28.37 -13.55 3.51
N ALA A 205 -27.65 -13.85 4.59
CA ALA A 205 -28.20 -13.79 5.95
C ALA A 205 -28.66 -12.37 6.33
N ALA A 206 -27.88 -11.33 5.97
CA ALA A 206 -28.30 -9.96 6.18
C ALA A 206 -29.58 -9.60 5.39
N ALA A 207 -29.69 -10.08 4.15
CA ALA A 207 -30.86 -9.86 3.32
C ALA A 207 -32.12 -10.55 3.89
N THR A 208 -32.01 -11.76 4.46
CA THR A 208 -33.14 -12.44 5.14
C THR A 208 -33.64 -11.68 6.37
N LEU A 209 -32.76 -10.92 7.03
CA LEU A 209 -33.11 -10.03 8.15
C LEU A 209 -33.63 -8.67 7.69
N GLY A 210 -33.82 -8.46 6.37
CA GLY A 210 -34.37 -7.22 5.79
C GLY A 210 -33.34 -6.08 5.62
N ALA A 211 -32.05 -6.36 5.74
CA ALA A 211 -31.02 -5.35 5.53
C ALA A 211 -30.92 -4.95 4.04
N SER A 212 -30.86 -3.64 3.76
CA SER A 212 -30.57 -3.14 2.42
C SER A 212 -29.11 -3.41 2.03
N ARG A 213 -28.82 -3.39 0.72
CA ARG A 213 -27.42 -3.58 0.21
C ARG A 213 -26.41 -2.63 0.83
N TRP A 214 -26.81 -1.39 1.08
CA TRP A 214 -25.95 -0.40 1.72
C TRP A 214 -25.72 -0.71 3.21
N GLN A 215 -26.74 -1.16 3.93
CA GLN A 215 -26.62 -1.58 5.31
C GLN A 215 -25.71 -2.82 5.43
N THR A 216 -25.90 -3.81 4.56
CA THR A 216 -25.03 -4.99 4.49
C THR A 216 -23.58 -4.61 4.21
N LEU A 217 -23.34 -3.73 3.21
CA LEU A 217 -21.99 -3.25 2.91
C LEU A 217 -21.34 -2.58 4.12
N ARG A 218 -22.03 -1.63 4.76
CA ARG A 218 -21.48 -0.81 5.83
C ARG A 218 -21.30 -1.56 7.15
N HIS A 219 -22.23 -2.47 7.51
CA HIS A 219 -22.25 -3.11 8.81
C HIS A 219 -21.74 -4.55 8.82
N VAL A 220 -21.65 -5.20 7.66
CA VAL A 220 -21.19 -6.60 7.54
C VAL A 220 -19.96 -6.71 6.67
N THR A 221 -20.08 -6.38 5.39
CA THR A 221 -19.04 -6.67 4.39
C THR A 221 -17.78 -5.83 4.61
N LEU A 222 -17.92 -4.51 4.83
CA LEU A 222 -16.77 -3.62 5.01
C LEU A 222 -16.03 -3.85 6.33
N PRO A 223 -16.69 -4.05 7.50
CA PRO A 223 -16.02 -4.43 8.72
C PRO A 223 -15.25 -5.77 8.63
N LEU A 224 -15.81 -6.76 7.95
CA LEU A 224 -15.10 -8.05 7.71
C LEU A 224 -13.90 -7.90 6.77
N ALA A 225 -13.94 -6.94 5.84
CA ALA A 225 -12.84 -6.62 4.92
C ALA A 225 -11.84 -5.58 5.49
N MET A 226 -12.03 -5.10 6.73
CA MET A 226 -11.15 -4.11 7.38
C MET A 226 -9.66 -4.44 7.33
N PRO A 227 -9.21 -5.70 7.53
CA PRO A 227 -7.78 -6.02 7.41
C PRO A 227 -7.20 -5.65 6.03
N GLY A 228 -7.93 -5.89 4.95
CA GLY A 228 -7.52 -5.51 3.60
C GLY A 228 -7.55 -4.01 3.35
N LEU A 229 -8.56 -3.31 3.89
CA LEU A 229 -8.68 -1.87 3.80
C LEU A 229 -7.51 -1.18 4.51
N VAL A 230 -7.20 -1.60 5.74
CA VAL A 230 -6.07 -1.07 6.53
C VAL A 230 -4.73 -1.36 5.84
N SER A 231 -4.53 -2.58 5.35
CA SER A 231 -3.31 -2.94 4.63
C SER A 231 -3.13 -2.07 3.39
N GLY A 232 -4.18 -1.88 2.59
CA GLY A 232 -4.16 -1.00 1.42
C GLY A 232 -3.87 0.46 1.79
N ALA A 233 -4.52 0.97 2.83
CA ALA A 233 -4.29 2.33 3.32
C ALA A 233 -2.84 2.56 3.73
N LEU A 234 -2.26 1.65 4.51
CA LEU A 234 -0.87 1.75 4.96
C LEU A 234 0.12 1.67 3.79
N LEU A 235 -0.14 0.79 2.81
CA LEU A 235 0.68 0.70 1.60
C LEU A 235 0.64 2.01 0.79
N VAL A 236 -0.54 2.59 0.59
CA VAL A 236 -0.69 3.88 -0.12
C VAL A 236 0.02 5.00 0.64
N PHE A 237 -0.16 5.07 1.98
CA PHE A 237 0.50 6.08 2.79
C PHE A 237 2.03 5.98 2.69
N ALA A 238 2.60 4.79 2.91
CA ALA A 238 4.05 4.58 2.85
C ALA A 238 4.63 4.90 1.46
N TYR A 239 3.94 4.45 0.40
CA TYR A 239 4.34 4.73 -0.98
C TYR A 239 4.34 6.23 -1.27
N ASN A 240 3.27 6.93 -0.90
CA ASN A 240 3.13 8.36 -1.19
C ASN A 240 3.98 9.25 -0.27
N ALA A 241 4.27 8.84 0.96
CA ALA A 241 5.21 9.55 1.84
C ALA A 241 6.63 9.58 1.27
N SER A 242 7.04 8.54 0.54
CA SER A 242 8.35 8.44 -0.13
C SER A 242 8.31 8.84 -1.61
N ALA A 243 7.18 9.31 -2.12
CA ALA A 243 7.02 9.66 -3.53
C ALA A 243 7.94 10.82 -3.93
N PHE A 244 8.66 10.65 -5.03
CA PHE A 244 9.60 11.62 -5.57
C PHE A 244 9.18 12.17 -6.93
N ALA A 245 8.97 11.30 -7.92
CA ALA A 245 8.80 11.72 -9.31
C ALA A 245 7.53 12.56 -9.55
N VAL A 246 6.40 12.17 -8.94
CA VAL A 246 5.13 12.90 -9.06
C VAL A 246 5.24 14.30 -8.46
N PRO A 247 5.71 14.49 -7.21
CA PRO A 247 5.93 15.82 -6.64
C PRO A 247 6.95 16.67 -7.44
N LEU A 248 8.02 16.05 -7.92
CA LEU A 248 9.03 16.75 -8.72
C LEU A 248 8.43 17.34 -10.00
N LEU A 249 7.66 16.55 -10.75
CA LEU A 249 7.10 16.95 -12.03
C LEU A 249 5.88 17.85 -11.89
N LEU A 250 4.94 17.53 -11.00
CA LEU A 250 3.66 18.24 -10.87
C LEU A 250 3.68 19.38 -9.85
N GLY A 251 4.55 19.30 -8.83
CA GLY A 251 4.67 20.26 -7.76
C GLY A 251 5.85 21.21 -7.94
N GLY A 252 6.98 20.68 -8.41
CA GLY A 252 8.23 21.41 -8.55
C GLY A 252 8.62 22.11 -7.25
N ARG A 253 9.22 23.29 -7.36
CA ARG A 253 9.65 24.09 -6.20
C ARG A 253 8.50 24.71 -5.38
N ARG A 254 7.27 24.73 -5.91
CA ARG A 254 6.11 25.31 -5.21
C ARG A 254 5.45 24.35 -4.24
N VAL A 255 5.65 23.04 -4.42
CA VAL A 255 5.13 21.99 -3.54
C VAL A 255 6.31 21.12 -3.09
N PRO A 256 7.17 21.63 -2.20
CA PRO A 256 8.42 20.98 -1.81
C PRO A 256 8.12 19.81 -0.87
N MET A 257 7.78 18.64 -1.42
CA MET A 257 7.73 17.41 -0.62
C MET A 257 9.15 16.98 -0.25
N LEU A 258 9.28 16.32 0.89
CA LEU A 258 10.58 16.04 1.49
C LEU A 258 11.50 15.18 0.61
N ALA A 259 10.93 14.24 -0.17
CA ALA A 259 11.73 13.46 -1.12
C ALA A 259 12.35 14.32 -2.25
N VAL A 260 11.70 15.43 -2.64
CA VAL A 260 12.26 16.38 -3.60
C VAL A 260 13.39 17.18 -2.93
N LEU A 261 13.21 17.59 -1.67
CA LEU A 261 14.26 18.25 -0.89
C LEU A 261 15.51 17.37 -0.75
N VAL A 262 15.34 16.09 -0.41
CA VAL A 262 16.43 15.10 -0.34
C VAL A 262 17.16 15.00 -1.69
N HIS A 263 16.42 14.95 -2.79
CA HIS A 263 17.02 14.95 -4.12
C HIS A 263 17.84 16.23 -4.38
N ASP A 264 17.33 17.41 -4.01
CA ASP A 264 18.02 18.68 -4.21
C ASP A 264 19.29 18.79 -3.34
N GLN A 265 19.32 18.13 -2.18
CA GLN A 265 20.53 18.01 -1.36
C GLN A 265 21.60 17.11 -2.01
N VAL A 266 21.17 16.01 -2.66
CA VAL A 266 22.09 15.03 -3.28
C VAL A 266 22.58 15.54 -4.65
N ALA A 267 21.67 15.81 -5.58
CA ALA A 267 22.04 16.01 -6.99
C ALA A 267 22.76 17.32 -7.24
N PRO A 268 22.23 18.53 -6.87
CA PRO A 268 22.92 19.78 -7.12
C PRO A 268 23.93 20.16 -6.00
N LEU A 269 23.68 19.80 -4.74
CA LEU A 269 24.51 20.26 -3.62
C LEU A 269 25.58 19.25 -3.20
N LEU A 270 25.46 17.97 -3.59
CA LEU A 270 26.35 16.87 -3.19
C LEU A 270 26.49 16.71 -1.68
N ASP A 271 25.51 17.16 -0.90
CA ASP A 271 25.48 17.08 0.55
C ASP A 271 24.80 15.78 1.00
N TRP A 272 25.53 14.69 0.92
CA TRP A 272 25.06 13.36 1.30
C TRP A 272 24.68 13.23 2.78
N PRO A 273 25.42 13.81 3.75
CA PRO A 273 25.05 13.77 5.16
C PRO A 273 23.71 14.44 5.45
N ALA A 274 23.48 15.66 4.96
CA ALA A 274 22.19 16.36 5.13
C ALA A 274 21.03 15.62 4.47
N ALA A 275 21.26 15.09 3.25
CA ALA A 275 20.26 14.27 2.55
C ALA A 275 19.93 12.98 3.31
N SER A 276 20.96 12.31 3.86
CA SER A 276 20.79 11.11 4.68
C SER A 276 20.03 11.39 5.96
N ALA A 277 20.33 12.48 6.68
CA ALA A 277 19.61 12.91 7.88
C ALA A 277 18.13 13.21 7.55
N SER A 278 17.88 13.94 6.46
CA SER A 278 16.52 14.21 5.96
C SER A 278 15.74 12.93 5.66
N GLY A 279 16.38 11.95 4.99
CA GLY A 279 15.80 10.66 4.68
C GLY A 279 15.49 9.82 5.94
N VAL A 280 16.39 9.82 6.92
CA VAL A 280 16.19 9.13 8.21
C VAL A 280 14.99 9.71 8.96
N VAL A 281 14.88 11.04 9.02
CA VAL A 281 13.73 11.71 9.67
C VAL A 281 12.42 11.36 8.95
N LEU A 282 12.39 11.36 7.61
CA LEU A 282 11.21 10.96 6.84
C LEU A 282 10.83 9.51 7.11
N MET A 283 11.81 8.60 7.10
CA MET A 283 11.61 7.18 7.41
C MET A 283 11.04 7.01 8.83
N ALA A 284 11.64 7.65 9.83
CA ALA A 284 11.17 7.58 11.21
C ALA A 284 9.74 8.13 11.34
N ALA A 285 9.46 9.30 10.77
CA ALA A 285 8.12 9.90 10.78
C ALA A 285 7.08 9.01 10.13
N THR A 286 7.39 8.42 8.96
CA THR A 286 6.50 7.49 8.27
C THR A 286 6.23 6.24 9.09
N LEU A 287 7.27 5.63 9.70
CA LEU A 287 7.13 4.47 10.57
C LEU A 287 6.29 4.78 11.82
N VAL A 288 6.48 5.94 12.45
CA VAL A 288 5.68 6.38 13.60
C VAL A 288 4.21 6.50 13.21
N VAL A 289 3.90 7.18 12.09
CA VAL A 289 2.51 7.31 11.62
C VAL A 289 1.90 5.94 11.32
N MET A 290 2.64 5.03 10.67
CA MET A 290 2.17 3.67 10.41
C MET A 290 1.94 2.87 11.69
N ALA A 291 2.85 2.94 12.66
CA ALA A 291 2.72 2.24 13.94
C ALA A 291 1.52 2.75 14.74
N VAL A 292 1.34 4.06 14.81
CA VAL A 292 0.19 4.70 15.48
C VAL A 292 -1.12 4.28 14.80
N SER A 293 -1.17 4.35 13.46
CA SER A 293 -2.36 3.94 12.69
C SER A 293 -2.72 2.47 12.91
N GLN A 294 -1.73 1.57 12.90
CA GLN A 294 -1.95 0.14 13.18
C GLN A 294 -2.45 -0.11 14.60
N ARG A 295 -1.87 0.58 15.60
CA ARG A 295 -2.34 0.45 16.99
C ARG A 295 -3.78 0.92 17.14
N LEU A 296 -4.11 2.08 16.56
CA LEU A 296 -5.47 2.64 16.62
C LEU A 296 -6.50 1.68 16.01
N VAL A 297 -6.20 1.10 14.84
CA VAL A 297 -7.10 0.13 14.19
C VAL A 297 -7.28 -1.13 15.05
N ARG A 298 -6.20 -1.67 15.62
CA ARG A 298 -6.29 -2.85 16.51
C ARG A 298 -7.11 -2.59 17.76
N THR A 299 -6.99 -1.41 18.37
CA THR A 299 -7.79 -1.05 19.55
C THR A 299 -9.27 -0.90 19.20
N LEU A 300 -9.61 -0.30 18.06
CA LEU A 300 -10.99 -0.18 17.59
C LEU A 300 -11.62 -1.55 17.27
N GLN A 301 -10.87 -2.47 16.70
CA GLN A 301 -11.33 -3.83 16.43
C GLN A 301 -11.63 -4.60 17.72
N ARG A 302 -10.74 -4.53 18.73
CA ARG A 302 -10.94 -5.17 20.05
C ARG A 302 -12.12 -4.57 20.80
N ALA A 303 -12.31 -3.26 20.75
CA ALA A 303 -13.47 -2.62 21.38
C ALA A 303 -14.81 -3.04 20.74
N GLY A 304 -14.81 -3.33 19.43
CA GLY A 304 -15.99 -3.86 18.73
C GLY A 304 -16.29 -5.33 19.04
N GLU A 305 -15.29 -6.12 19.47
CA GLU A 305 -15.48 -7.54 19.90
C GLU A 305 -16.04 -7.63 21.32
N VAL A 306 -15.67 -6.73 22.21
CA VAL A 306 -16.15 -6.70 23.61
C VAL A 306 -17.62 -6.26 23.73
N ASN A 307 -18.14 -5.53 22.76
CA ASN A 307 -19.54 -5.05 22.73
C ASN A 307 -20.50 -5.99 21.95
N ARG A 308 -20.05 -7.17 21.53
CA ARG A 308 -20.88 -8.23 20.93
C ARG A 308 -21.00 -9.42 21.87
#